data_600bc33f0b59b12d85858014e01a9552
#
_entry.id   600bc33f0b59b12d85858014e01a9552
#
_cell.length_a   1.000
_cell.length_b   1.000
_cell.length_c   1.000
_cell.angle_alpha   90.00
_cell.angle_beta   90.00
_cell.angle_gamma   90.00
#
_symmetry.space_group_name_H-M   'P 1'
#
loop_
_entity.id
_entity.type
_entity.pdbx_description
1 polymer ?
#
loop_
_entity_poly.entity_id
_entity_poly.type
_entity_poly.pdbx_seq_one_letter_code
_entity_poly.pdbx_strand_id
1 'polypeptide(L)'
;MDLTIRLAEAEDQGKCLELLNLLVGVSDNKHETFDAKTFSELISNTRGSLVVVEEGSDLLGMASISFNLALRYNGEYCQLEELVVDPRARGKNVGGLLLEESIRMAKARGCKEFGLYLLESTKHNEPFYAKYGFVNLGAEMRQTL
;
A
#
# COMPACT_ATOMS: atom_id res chain seq x y z
N MET A 1 9.12 12.50 -18.56
CA MET A 1 8.64 11.13 -18.87
C MET A 1 7.32 10.88 -18.18
N ASP A 2 6.48 10.11 -18.85
CA ASP A 2 5.16 9.80 -18.29
C ASP A 2 5.26 8.76 -17.19
N LEU A 3 4.38 8.88 -16.21
CA LEU A 3 4.24 7.91 -15.15
C LEU A 3 3.35 6.76 -15.62
N THR A 4 3.74 5.55 -15.30
CA THR A 4 2.97 4.34 -15.59
C THR A 4 2.59 3.64 -14.29
N ILE A 5 1.31 3.30 -14.15
CA ILE A 5 0.81 2.51 -13.04
C ILE A 5 0.56 1.10 -13.54
N ARG A 6 1.06 0.12 -12.83
CA ARG A 6 0.85 -1.29 -13.17
C ARG A 6 0.98 -2.18 -11.94
N LEU A 7 0.58 -3.43 -12.10
CA LEU A 7 0.82 -4.45 -11.08
C LEU A 7 2.32 -4.77 -11.05
N ALA A 8 2.82 -5.10 -9.87
CA ALA A 8 4.20 -5.52 -9.72
C ALA A 8 4.41 -6.91 -10.34
N GLU A 9 5.59 -7.12 -10.86
CA GLU A 9 6.03 -8.38 -11.44
C GLU A 9 7.22 -8.92 -10.64
N ALA A 10 7.60 -10.16 -10.90
CA ALA A 10 8.70 -10.81 -10.17
C ALA A 10 10.01 -9.99 -10.23
N GLU A 11 10.25 -9.36 -11.37
CA GLU A 11 11.46 -8.56 -11.59
C GLU A 11 11.51 -7.29 -10.73
N ASP A 12 10.38 -6.88 -10.17
CA ASP A 12 10.29 -5.67 -9.35
C ASP A 12 10.71 -5.91 -7.90
N GLN A 13 10.97 -7.16 -7.51
CA GLN A 13 11.23 -7.52 -6.12
C GLN A 13 12.28 -6.65 -5.46
N GLY A 14 13.45 -6.51 -6.08
CA GLY A 14 14.56 -5.76 -5.50
C GLY A 14 14.18 -4.30 -5.23
N LYS A 15 13.58 -3.65 -6.22
CA LYS A 15 13.20 -2.23 -6.09
C LYS A 15 12.07 -2.04 -5.08
N CYS A 16 11.12 -2.96 -5.04
CA CYS A 16 10.02 -2.90 -4.06
C CYS A 16 10.54 -3.05 -2.63
N LEU A 17 11.48 -3.96 -2.41
CA LEU A 17 12.06 -4.14 -1.08
C LEU A 17 12.89 -2.92 -0.66
N GLU A 18 13.57 -2.26 -1.60
CA GLU A 18 14.25 -1.00 -1.32
C GLU A 18 13.27 0.09 -0.88
N LEU A 19 12.14 0.21 -1.59
CA LEU A 19 11.10 1.17 -1.22
C LEU A 19 10.54 0.85 0.18
N LEU A 20 10.31 -0.42 0.46
CA LEU A 20 9.77 -0.84 1.75
C LEU A 20 10.72 -0.47 2.90
N ASN A 21 12.03 -0.50 2.68
CA ASN A 21 13.00 -0.06 3.68
C ASN A 21 12.85 1.42 4.04
N LEU A 22 12.37 2.25 3.12
CA LEU A 22 12.07 3.65 3.42
C LEU A 22 10.91 3.76 4.40
N LEU A 23 9.90 2.91 4.26
CA LEU A 23 8.76 2.89 5.17
C LEU A 23 9.19 2.46 6.58
N VAL A 24 10.04 1.46 6.68
CA VAL A 24 10.56 0.99 7.97
C VAL A 24 11.37 2.08 8.67
N GLY A 25 12.10 2.90 7.91
CA GLY A 25 12.85 4.02 8.46
C GLY A 25 11.95 5.10 9.07
N VAL A 26 10.67 5.16 8.70
CA VAL A 26 9.71 6.14 9.20
C VAL A 26 8.84 5.57 10.32
N SER A 27 8.58 4.26 10.30
CA SER A 27 7.74 3.58 11.29
C SER A 27 8.60 3.00 12.41
N ASP A 28 7.96 2.70 13.55
CA ASP A 28 8.63 2.04 14.67
C ASP A 28 8.80 0.54 14.43
N ASN A 29 8.36 0.05 13.29
CA ASN A 29 8.47 -1.36 12.93
C ASN A 29 9.88 -1.65 12.42
N LYS A 30 10.67 -2.37 13.22
CA LYS A 30 12.08 -2.62 12.93
C LYS A 30 12.31 -4.01 12.33
N HIS A 31 11.77 -4.25 11.16
CA HIS A 31 12.11 -5.45 10.41
C HIS A 31 13.41 -5.19 9.66
N GLU A 32 14.42 -5.98 9.93
CA GLU A 32 15.73 -5.82 9.31
C GLU A 32 15.78 -6.36 7.90
N THR A 33 14.98 -7.41 7.62
CA THR A 33 14.94 -8.04 6.30
C THR A 33 13.51 -8.36 5.92
N PHE A 34 13.20 -8.17 4.64
CA PHE A 34 11.90 -8.54 4.10
C PHE A 34 12.03 -9.82 3.28
N ASP A 35 11.03 -10.71 3.42
CA ASP A 35 11.05 -12.02 2.85
C ASP A 35 10.63 -12.00 1.39
N ALA A 36 11.53 -12.42 0.50
CA ALA A 36 11.25 -12.56 -0.92
C ALA A 36 10.09 -13.51 -1.19
N LYS A 37 9.92 -14.52 -0.34
CA LYS A 37 8.82 -15.46 -0.46
C LYS A 37 7.47 -14.77 -0.26
N THR A 38 7.37 -13.88 0.71
CA THR A 38 6.14 -13.11 0.94
C THR A 38 5.82 -12.20 -0.25
N PHE A 39 6.84 -11.58 -0.83
CA PHE A 39 6.66 -10.80 -2.06
C PHE A 39 6.08 -11.67 -3.18
N SER A 40 6.68 -12.83 -3.40
CA SER A 40 6.23 -13.75 -4.46
C SER A 40 4.80 -14.24 -4.23
N GLU A 41 4.45 -14.53 -2.98
CA GLU A 41 3.08 -14.92 -2.63
C GLU A 41 2.09 -13.79 -2.88
N LEU A 42 2.46 -12.56 -2.52
CA LEU A 42 1.58 -11.40 -2.69
C LEU A 42 1.24 -11.16 -4.16
N ILE A 43 2.22 -11.25 -5.05
CA ILE A 43 1.97 -10.98 -6.47
C ILE A 43 1.31 -12.15 -7.21
N SER A 44 1.29 -13.34 -6.62
CA SER A 44 0.79 -14.55 -7.27
C SER A 44 -0.53 -15.07 -6.71
N ASN A 45 -1.06 -14.49 -5.63
CA ASN A 45 -2.27 -15.01 -5.03
C ASN A 45 -3.40 -13.98 -5.03
N THR A 46 -4.61 -14.43 -4.67
CA THR A 46 -5.81 -13.61 -4.78
C THR A 46 -6.18 -12.87 -3.50
N ARG A 47 -5.36 -12.97 -2.44
CA ARG A 47 -5.66 -12.34 -1.15
C ARG A 47 -5.12 -10.93 -1.04
N GLY A 48 -4.40 -10.47 -2.03
CA GLY A 48 -3.84 -9.13 -2.03
C GLY A 48 -3.34 -8.75 -3.40
N SER A 49 -2.72 -7.57 -3.47
CA SER A 49 -2.16 -7.07 -4.71
C SER A 49 -1.08 -6.04 -4.41
N LEU A 50 -0.17 -5.87 -5.35
CA LEU A 50 0.92 -4.90 -5.23
C LEU A 50 0.95 -4.09 -6.51
N VAL A 51 0.81 -2.77 -6.36
CA VAL A 51 0.79 -1.81 -7.47
C VAL A 51 2.04 -0.95 -7.41
N VAL A 52 2.62 -0.68 -8.54
CA VAL A 52 3.82 0.19 -8.64
C VAL A 52 3.58 1.32 -9.61
N VAL A 53 4.27 2.43 -9.37
CA VAL A 53 4.34 3.55 -10.30
C VAL A 53 5.77 3.64 -10.79
N GLU A 54 5.95 3.63 -12.09
CA GLU A 54 7.27 3.76 -12.69
C GLU A 54 7.36 4.94 -13.64
N GLU A 55 8.58 5.45 -13.76
CA GLU A 55 8.94 6.47 -14.73
C GLU A 55 10.22 5.98 -15.43
N GLY A 56 10.12 5.64 -16.71
CA GLY A 56 11.22 4.95 -17.36
C GLY A 56 11.49 3.61 -16.70
N SER A 57 12.70 3.39 -16.22
CA SER A 57 13.09 2.16 -15.51
C SER A 57 13.06 2.30 -13.98
N ASP A 58 12.69 3.47 -13.47
CA ASP A 58 12.68 3.74 -12.04
C ASP A 58 11.31 3.48 -11.44
N LEU A 59 11.26 2.74 -10.33
CA LEU A 59 10.05 2.64 -9.52
C LEU A 59 10.03 3.80 -8.53
N LEU A 60 8.98 4.63 -8.64
CA LEU A 60 8.85 5.82 -7.81
C LEU A 60 7.97 5.60 -6.58
N GLY A 61 7.23 4.51 -6.56
CA GLY A 61 6.38 4.21 -5.41
C GLY A 61 5.68 2.88 -5.58
N MET A 62 5.11 2.41 -4.46
CA MET A 62 4.33 1.18 -4.46
C MET A 62 3.21 1.27 -3.42
N ALA A 63 2.15 0.51 -3.64
CA ALA A 63 1.10 0.29 -2.66
C ALA A 63 0.75 -1.19 -2.63
N SER A 64 0.65 -1.75 -1.43
CA SER A 64 0.15 -3.10 -1.24
C SER A 64 -1.18 -3.07 -0.53
N ILE A 65 -2.10 -3.93 -0.98
CA ILE A 65 -3.43 -4.04 -0.42
C ILE A 65 -3.73 -5.50 -0.14
N SER A 66 -4.58 -5.73 0.86
CA SER A 66 -5.06 -7.06 1.19
C SER A 66 -6.59 -7.08 1.09
N PHE A 67 -7.11 -8.23 0.65
CA PHE A 67 -8.56 -8.47 0.57
C PHE A 67 -8.92 -9.44 1.69
N ASN A 68 -9.86 -9.02 2.55
CA ASN A 68 -10.16 -9.72 3.79
C ASN A 68 -11.64 -10.03 3.89
N LEU A 69 -11.96 -11.26 4.27
CA LEU A 69 -13.34 -11.69 4.40
C LEU A 69 -13.83 -11.41 5.82
N ALA A 70 -15.00 -10.79 5.93
CA ALA A 70 -15.58 -10.48 7.23
C ALA A 70 -17.10 -10.63 7.22
N LEU A 71 -17.62 -11.27 8.25
CA LEU A 71 -19.08 -11.47 8.37
C LEU A 71 -19.83 -10.14 8.41
N ARG A 72 -19.27 -9.13 9.08
CA ARG A 72 -19.93 -7.83 9.23
C ARG A 72 -20.17 -7.10 7.92
N TYR A 73 -19.42 -7.45 6.88
CA TYR A 73 -19.60 -6.84 5.55
C TYR A 73 -20.32 -7.76 4.56
N ASN A 74 -20.64 -8.99 4.97
CA ASN A 74 -21.19 -10.01 4.07
C ASN A 74 -20.30 -10.24 2.85
N GLY A 75 -18.98 -10.18 3.04
CA GLY A 75 -18.03 -10.31 1.95
C GLY A 75 -16.69 -9.74 2.31
N GLU A 76 -15.99 -9.23 1.31
CA GLU A 76 -14.65 -8.74 1.49
C GLU A 76 -14.59 -7.24 1.77
N TYR A 77 -13.55 -6.83 2.50
CA TYR A 77 -13.11 -5.45 2.58
C TYR A 77 -11.63 -5.40 2.23
N CYS A 78 -11.15 -4.21 1.83
CA CYS A 78 -9.77 -4.00 1.43
C CYS A 78 -9.03 -3.23 2.51
N GLN A 79 -7.74 -3.57 2.71
CA GLN A 79 -6.87 -2.88 3.64
C GLN A 79 -5.63 -2.41 2.90
N LEU A 80 -5.28 -1.14 3.07
CA LEU A 80 -4.00 -0.63 2.58
C LEU A 80 -2.93 -1.03 3.59
N GLU A 81 -1.99 -1.88 3.15
CA GLU A 81 -0.95 -2.39 4.04
C GLU A 81 0.29 -1.51 4.01
N GLU A 82 0.78 -1.17 2.83
CA GLU A 82 1.93 -0.28 2.66
C GLU A 82 1.63 0.73 1.55
N LEU A 83 2.08 1.96 1.75
CA LEU A 83 2.09 3.00 0.72
C LEU A 83 3.41 3.73 0.86
N VAL A 84 4.27 3.56 -0.12
CA VAL A 84 5.63 4.12 -0.09
C VAL A 84 5.89 4.90 -1.36
N VAL A 85 6.39 6.12 -1.20
CA VAL A 85 6.78 6.97 -2.31
C VAL A 85 8.24 7.35 -2.13
N ASP A 86 9.03 7.17 -3.17
CA ASP A 86 10.42 7.58 -3.17
C ASP A 86 10.49 9.10 -2.98
N PRO A 87 11.33 9.60 -2.07
CA PRO A 87 11.47 11.06 -1.89
C PRO A 87 11.80 11.83 -3.17
N ARG A 88 12.44 11.19 -4.14
CA ARG A 88 12.74 11.80 -5.45
C ARG A 88 11.49 12.09 -6.26
N ALA A 89 10.36 11.47 -5.91
CA ALA A 89 9.11 11.59 -6.65
C ALA A 89 8.19 12.70 -6.12
N ARG A 90 8.67 13.52 -5.21
CA ARG A 90 7.87 14.62 -4.66
C ARG A 90 7.38 15.54 -5.76
N GLY A 91 6.12 15.99 -5.64
CA GLY A 91 5.49 16.88 -6.61
C GLY A 91 4.92 16.18 -7.83
N LYS A 92 5.07 14.85 -7.94
CA LYS A 92 4.57 14.07 -9.08
C LYS A 92 3.24 13.38 -8.78
N ASN A 93 2.68 13.56 -7.59
CA ASN A 93 1.42 12.94 -7.16
C ASN A 93 1.43 11.41 -7.21
N VAL A 94 2.59 10.79 -6.97
CA VAL A 94 2.72 9.33 -7.00
C VAL A 94 1.84 8.66 -5.94
N GLY A 95 1.82 9.20 -4.72
CA GLY A 95 0.97 8.68 -3.65
C GLY A 95 -0.51 8.72 -3.99
N GLY A 96 -0.96 9.81 -4.60
CA GLY A 96 -2.35 9.96 -5.04
C GLY A 96 -2.71 8.95 -6.12
N LEU A 97 -1.82 8.77 -7.10
CA LEU A 97 -2.04 7.79 -8.17
C LEU A 97 -2.14 6.37 -7.62
N LEU A 98 -1.25 6.00 -6.69
CA LEU A 98 -1.26 4.69 -6.06
C LEU A 98 -2.55 4.46 -5.28
N LEU A 99 -2.98 5.46 -4.53
CA LEU A 99 -4.19 5.35 -3.72
C LEU A 99 -5.45 5.26 -4.58
N GLU A 100 -5.53 6.08 -5.64
CA GLU A 100 -6.65 6.02 -6.58
C GLU A 100 -6.75 4.66 -7.25
N GLU A 101 -5.64 4.09 -7.69
CA GLU A 101 -5.64 2.76 -8.30
C GLU A 101 -6.04 1.69 -7.31
N SER A 102 -5.55 1.77 -6.07
CA SER A 102 -5.92 0.83 -5.02
C SER A 102 -7.43 0.88 -4.73
N ILE A 103 -8.01 2.08 -4.69
CA ILE A 103 -9.45 2.26 -4.49
C ILE A 103 -10.21 1.64 -5.68
N ARG A 104 -9.74 1.90 -6.90
CA ARG A 104 -10.36 1.33 -8.10
C ARG A 104 -10.38 -0.20 -8.05
N MET A 105 -9.26 -0.81 -7.64
CA MET A 105 -9.15 -2.26 -7.54
C MET A 105 -10.08 -2.83 -6.46
N ALA A 106 -10.18 -2.15 -5.32
CA ALA A 106 -11.08 -2.57 -4.25
C ALA A 106 -12.54 -2.54 -4.71
N LYS A 107 -12.93 -1.48 -5.42
CA LYS A 107 -14.28 -1.36 -5.98
C LYS A 107 -14.56 -2.43 -7.02
N ALA A 108 -13.61 -2.67 -7.92
CA ALA A 108 -13.75 -3.67 -8.98
C ALA A 108 -13.92 -5.08 -8.40
N ARG A 109 -13.28 -5.36 -7.28
CA ARG A 109 -13.39 -6.64 -6.59
C ARG A 109 -14.70 -6.79 -5.81
N GLY A 110 -15.42 -5.69 -5.60
CA GLY A 110 -16.66 -5.71 -4.82
C GLY A 110 -16.46 -5.56 -3.34
N CYS A 111 -15.31 -5.03 -2.90
CA CYS A 111 -15.07 -4.79 -1.48
C CYS A 111 -16.05 -3.77 -0.93
N LYS A 112 -16.51 -4.01 0.29
CA LYS A 112 -17.52 -3.17 0.95
C LYS A 112 -16.92 -1.92 1.56
N GLU A 113 -15.68 -2.00 2.05
CA GLU A 113 -14.95 -0.88 2.62
C GLU A 113 -13.47 -1.00 2.32
N PHE A 114 -12.76 0.11 2.49
CA PHE A 114 -11.31 0.20 2.32
C PHE A 114 -10.77 0.91 3.55
N GLY A 115 -9.89 0.24 4.30
CA GLY A 115 -9.32 0.77 5.52
C GLY A 115 -7.82 0.92 5.47
N LEU A 116 -7.29 1.67 6.43
CA LEU A 116 -5.86 1.79 6.65
C LEU A 116 -5.60 2.17 8.09
N TYR A 117 -4.38 1.95 8.55
CA TYR A 117 -3.97 2.36 9.89
C TYR A 117 -2.94 3.47 9.80
N LEU A 118 -3.08 4.47 10.66
CA LEU A 118 -2.10 5.54 10.83
C LEU A 118 -1.34 5.29 12.13
N LEU A 119 -0.03 5.11 12.02
CA LEU A 119 0.83 5.03 13.18
C LEU A 119 1.05 6.45 13.75
N GLU A 120 1.46 6.55 15.00
CA GLU A 120 1.80 7.86 15.57
C GLU A 120 2.85 8.58 14.72
N SER A 121 3.83 7.83 14.22
CA SER A 121 4.90 8.38 13.37
C SER A 121 4.41 8.87 12.00
N THR A 122 3.24 8.41 11.55
CA THR A 122 2.69 8.77 10.24
C THR A 122 1.35 9.50 10.34
N LYS A 123 0.95 9.88 11.54
CA LYS A 123 -0.34 10.54 11.81
C LYS A 123 -0.52 11.81 11.00
N HIS A 124 0.57 12.50 10.68
CA HIS A 124 0.55 13.72 9.88
C HIS A 124 0.02 13.50 8.45
N ASN A 125 -0.09 12.24 8.00
CA ASN A 125 -0.61 11.91 6.68
C ASN A 125 -2.15 11.83 6.64
N GLU A 126 -2.82 11.99 7.79
CA GLU A 126 -4.29 11.91 7.82
C GLU A 126 -4.97 12.85 6.84
N PRO A 127 -4.56 14.13 6.70
CA PRO A 127 -5.19 15.03 5.71
C PRO A 127 -5.08 14.53 4.27
N PHE A 128 -3.97 13.86 3.93
CA PHE A 128 -3.80 13.26 2.61
C PHE A 128 -4.88 12.21 2.35
N TYR A 129 -5.08 11.29 3.30
CA TYR A 129 -6.08 10.24 3.14
C TYR A 129 -7.50 10.80 3.18
N ALA A 130 -7.74 11.82 3.99
CA ALA A 130 -9.05 12.45 4.07
C ALA A 130 -9.51 13.02 2.73
N LYS A 131 -8.59 13.49 1.89
CA LYS A 131 -8.92 13.97 0.54
C LYS A 131 -9.52 12.88 -0.33
N TYR A 132 -9.24 11.62 -0.04
CA TYR A 132 -9.73 10.47 -0.81
C TYR A 132 -10.92 9.80 -0.12
N GLY A 133 -11.51 10.46 0.88
CA GLY A 133 -12.73 9.98 1.52
C GLY A 133 -12.53 9.10 2.73
N PHE A 134 -11.31 8.95 3.22
CA PHE A 134 -11.06 8.19 4.43
C PHE A 134 -11.42 9.02 5.66
N VAL A 135 -12.08 8.37 6.61
CA VAL A 135 -12.54 8.99 7.85
C VAL A 135 -11.95 8.21 9.02
N ASN A 136 -11.44 8.92 10.03
CA ASN A 136 -10.92 8.29 11.23
C ASN A 136 -12.07 7.74 12.07
N LEU A 137 -12.15 6.42 12.23
CA LEU A 137 -13.23 5.74 12.94
C LEU A 137 -12.86 5.33 14.37
N GLY A 138 -11.60 5.48 14.78
CA GLY A 138 -11.18 5.08 16.12
C GLY A 138 -9.75 4.57 16.18
N ALA A 139 -9.44 3.85 17.25
CA ALA A 139 -8.09 3.35 17.53
C ALA A 139 -7.94 1.89 17.17
N GLU A 140 -6.72 1.50 16.85
CA GLU A 140 -6.33 0.10 16.66
C GLU A 140 -5.65 -0.42 17.91
N MET A 141 -5.89 -1.69 18.21
CA MET A 141 -5.12 -2.42 19.21
C MET A 141 -4.39 -3.56 18.52
N ARG A 142 -3.13 -3.75 18.85
CA ARG A 142 -2.28 -4.75 18.21
C ARG A 142 -1.36 -5.40 19.23
N GLN A 143 -1.01 -6.63 18.98
CA GLN A 143 -0.07 -7.40 19.78
C GLN A 143 0.92 -8.05 18.81
N THR A 144 2.21 -7.97 19.13
CA THR A 144 3.21 -8.73 18.39
C THR A 144 3.28 -10.15 18.96
N LEU A 145 3.23 -11.12 18.08
CA LEU A 145 3.24 -12.54 18.46
C LEU A 145 4.65 -13.12 18.38
#